data_b2efa7a3a6817e0bdbcad90ddad577c2
#
_entry.id   b2efa7a3a6817e0bdbcad90ddad577c2
#
_cell.length_a   1.000
_cell.length_b   1.000
_cell.length_c   1.000
_cell.angle_alpha   90.00
_cell.angle_beta   90.00
_cell.angle_gamma   90.00
#
_symmetry.space_group_name_H-M   'P 1'
#
loop_
_entity.id
_entity.type
_entity.pdbx_description
1 polymer ?
#
loop_
_entity_poly.entity_id
_entity_poly.type
_entity_poly.pdbx_seq_one_letter_code
_entity_poly.pdbx_strand_id
1 'polypeptide(L)'
;YGFYVTNDGGANWQYRNPGVNVLSGGDGTNPGGQGTYDLALLVNATDPDVVYVGGVNIWGSSDAARNFDPLAYWTLEYGPSVHADQHFFARQPLTGNIFVCNDGGLYRTADMIIHSWDDAINGIPWPTLWTNLSDGMATTSFYRISSSRNATGRLIAGAQDNSTSYYDGGQWYSVFGGDGMDNYLDPADDFRLIGSSQFGNFYESLDGGFSANFVNTNPNNEDGEWTTPFVADYDNPGVFYTGYYNVNRSDDNGFNWNPISSFPPNGVAQTEICALAVAPND
;
A
#
# COMPACT_ATOMS: atom_id res chain seq x y z
N TYR A 1 8.01 1.77 -22.18
CA TYR A 1 9.26 1.41 -21.48
C TYR A 1 9.98 0.28 -22.21
N GLY A 2 11.28 0.07 -21.89
CA GLY A 2 12.09 -1.01 -22.42
C GLY A 2 13.49 -0.97 -21.83
N PHE A 3 14.24 -2.02 -22.10
CA PHE A 3 15.62 -2.14 -21.63
C PHE A 3 16.60 -1.78 -22.73
N TYR A 4 17.72 -1.22 -22.36
CA TYR A 4 18.84 -0.96 -23.27
C TYR A 4 20.09 -1.60 -22.70
N VAL A 5 20.78 -2.35 -23.53
CA VAL A 5 22.01 -3.05 -23.16
C VAL A 5 23.16 -2.56 -24.05
N THR A 6 24.33 -2.33 -23.45
CA THR A 6 25.56 -2.02 -24.13
C THR A 6 26.63 -3.06 -23.79
N ASN A 7 27.46 -3.44 -24.77
CA ASN A 7 28.62 -4.34 -24.62
C ASN A 7 29.93 -3.64 -24.92
N ASP A 8 29.91 -2.34 -25.16
CA ASP A 8 31.05 -1.54 -25.59
C ASP A 8 31.24 -0.24 -24.80
N GLY A 9 30.86 -0.27 -23.52
CA GLY A 9 31.02 0.85 -22.61
C GLY A 9 30.11 2.05 -22.90
N GLY A 10 28.96 1.82 -23.54
CA GLY A 10 27.97 2.86 -23.84
C GLY A 10 28.13 3.49 -25.24
N ALA A 11 29.06 3.00 -26.06
CA ALA A 11 29.22 3.52 -27.41
C ALA A 11 28.04 3.14 -28.33
N ASN A 12 27.49 1.94 -28.15
CA ASN A 12 26.27 1.48 -28.83
C ASN A 12 25.30 0.84 -27.84
N TRP A 13 23.99 1.02 -28.09
CA TRP A 13 22.92 0.50 -27.26
C TRP A 13 21.95 -0.35 -28.06
N GLN A 14 21.58 -1.50 -27.52
CA GLN A 14 20.61 -2.41 -28.12
C GLN A 14 19.32 -2.36 -27.28
N TYR A 15 18.22 -2.06 -27.92
CA TYR A 15 16.92 -2.09 -27.32
C TYR A 15 16.44 -3.52 -27.09
N ARG A 16 15.80 -3.76 -25.93
CA ARG A 16 15.15 -5.00 -25.55
C ARG A 16 13.70 -4.71 -25.18
N ASN A 17 12.80 -5.49 -25.77
CA ASN A 17 11.38 -5.48 -25.38
C ASN A 17 11.04 -6.87 -24.82
N PRO A 18 10.89 -7.03 -23.51
CA PRO A 18 10.69 -8.33 -22.89
C PRO A 18 9.31 -8.95 -23.15
N GLY A 19 8.35 -8.20 -23.73
CA GLY A 19 7.00 -8.68 -23.98
C GLY A 19 6.10 -8.75 -22.74
N VAL A 20 6.66 -8.60 -21.54
CA VAL A 20 5.95 -8.52 -20.26
C VAL A 20 6.11 -7.16 -19.63
N ASN A 21 5.10 -6.71 -18.89
CA ASN A 21 5.14 -5.43 -18.18
C ASN A 21 5.67 -5.62 -16.76
N VAL A 22 6.99 -5.54 -16.61
CA VAL A 22 7.68 -5.67 -15.30
C VAL A 22 7.37 -4.54 -14.31
N LEU A 23 6.68 -3.48 -14.75
CA LEU A 23 6.32 -2.33 -13.92
C LEU A 23 4.88 -2.38 -13.41
N SER A 24 4.10 -3.39 -13.81
CA SER A 24 2.72 -3.56 -13.34
C SER A 24 2.65 -4.38 -12.07
N GLY A 25 1.56 -4.23 -11.31
CA GLY A 25 1.30 -4.99 -10.09
C GLY A 25 0.84 -6.43 -10.32
N GLY A 26 0.51 -6.80 -11.58
CA GLY A 26 0.02 -8.13 -11.92
C GLY A 26 1.09 -9.05 -12.49
N ASP A 27 0.63 -9.98 -13.32
CA ASP A 27 1.43 -11.01 -13.99
C ASP A 27 2.22 -10.53 -15.21
N GLY A 28 2.33 -9.24 -15.40
CA GLY A 28 3.02 -8.62 -16.55
C GLY A 28 2.15 -8.44 -17.79
N THR A 29 0.88 -8.82 -17.76
CA THR A 29 -0.07 -8.63 -18.89
C THR A 29 -0.85 -7.32 -18.79
N ASN A 30 -0.97 -6.75 -17.59
CA ASN A 30 -1.73 -5.53 -17.34
C ASN A 30 -1.02 -4.29 -17.92
N PRO A 31 -1.79 -3.34 -18.51
CA PRO A 31 -1.24 -2.06 -18.93
C PRO A 31 -0.96 -1.15 -17.72
N GLY A 32 -0.14 -0.10 -17.94
CA GLY A 32 0.22 0.84 -16.89
C GLY A 32 1.46 0.42 -16.12
N GLY A 33 1.64 0.98 -14.94
CA GLY A 33 2.78 0.74 -14.06
C GLY A 33 3.30 2.04 -13.46
N GLN A 34 4.12 1.93 -12.45
CA GLN A 34 4.58 3.05 -11.62
C GLN A 34 6.11 3.25 -11.63
N GLY A 35 6.77 2.92 -12.75
CA GLY A 35 8.23 3.04 -12.89
C GLY A 35 8.82 4.44 -12.76
N THR A 36 7.99 5.46 -12.49
CA THR A 36 8.44 6.79 -12.02
C THR A 36 8.57 6.85 -10.50
N TYR A 37 8.00 5.89 -9.80
CA TYR A 37 8.00 5.77 -8.36
C TYR A 37 8.91 4.63 -7.89
N ASP A 38 8.70 3.44 -8.41
CA ASP A 38 9.43 2.22 -8.09
C ASP A 38 10.18 1.68 -9.31
N LEU A 39 11.48 1.71 -9.25
CA LEU A 39 12.34 1.12 -10.27
C LEU A 39 13.70 0.79 -9.69
N ALA A 40 14.01 -0.49 -9.62
CA ALA A 40 15.31 -1.00 -9.22
C ALA A 40 15.89 -1.92 -10.30
N LEU A 41 17.19 -1.91 -10.46
CA LEU A 41 17.91 -2.75 -11.42
C LEU A 41 19.18 -3.31 -10.78
N LEU A 42 19.42 -4.60 -10.94
CA LEU A 42 20.66 -5.25 -10.53
C LEU A 42 21.10 -6.24 -11.61
N VAL A 43 22.37 -6.18 -12.01
CA VAL A 43 23.00 -7.20 -12.87
C VAL A 43 23.74 -8.18 -11.97
N ASN A 44 23.65 -9.48 -12.30
CA ASN A 44 24.38 -10.52 -11.56
C ASN A 44 25.90 -10.29 -11.67
N ALA A 45 26.62 -10.53 -10.58
CA ALA A 45 28.05 -10.18 -10.52
C ALA A 45 28.95 -11.10 -11.32
N THR A 46 28.51 -12.30 -11.66
CA THR A 46 29.29 -13.33 -12.35
C THR A 46 28.75 -13.66 -13.74
N ASP A 47 27.50 -13.31 -14.01
CA ASP A 47 26.84 -13.54 -15.29
C ASP A 47 26.10 -12.27 -15.73
N PRO A 48 26.61 -11.51 -16.71
CA PRO A 48 25.98 -10.28 -17.18
C PRO A 48 24.66 -10.48 -17.93
N ASP A 49 24.35 -11.70 -18.35
CA ASP A 49 23.07 -12.03 -18.98
C ASP A 49 21.95 -12.21 -17.94
N VAL A 50 22.31 -12.37 -16.66
CA VAL A 50 21.34 -12.46 -15.57
C VAL A 50 21.08 -11.07 -14.97
N VAL A 51 19.83 -10.63 -15.10
CA VAL A 51 19.39 -9.28 -14.72
C VAL A 51 18.13 -9.38 -13.83
N TYR A 52 18.08 -8.57 -12.80
CA TYR A 52 16.95 -8.45 -11.88
C TYR A 52 16.33 -7.07 -11.96
N VAL A 53 15.02 -7.01 -11.98
CA VAL A 53 14.24 -5.77 -12.04
C VAL A 53 13.23 -5.74 -10.94
N GLY A 54 13.17 -4.62 -10.21
CA GLY A 54 12.13 -4.31 -9.24
C GLY A 54 11.23 -3.21 -9.80
N GLY A 55 9.97 -3.45 -9.79
CA GLY A 55 8.86 -2.53 -9.90
C GLY A 55 7.94 -2.85 -8.74
N VAL A 56 6.64 -2.97 -8.96
CA VAL A 56 5.71 -3.48 -7.93
C VAL A 56 6.16 -4.87 -7.45
N ASN A 57 6.51 -5.74 -8.38
CA ASN A 57 7.05 -7.08 -8.14
C ASN A 57 8.55 -7.15 -8.43
N ILE A 58 9.18 -8.29 -8.13
CA ILE A 58 10.56 -8.57 -8.52
C ILE A 58 10.57 -9.57 -9.68
N TRP A 59 11.32 -9.24 -10.72
CA TRP A 59 11.47 -10.01 -11.94
C TRP A 59 12.92 -10.37 -12.22
N GLY A 60 13.17 -11.51 -12.87
CA GLY A 60 14.48 -11.94 -13.29
C GLY A 60 14.54 -12.33 -14.75
N SER A 61 15.65 -12.05 -15.38
CA SER A 61 16.02 -12.50 -16.74
C SER A 61 17.32 -13.26 -16.70
N SER A 62 17.44 -14.32 -17.49
CA SER A 62 18.69 -15.06 -17.71
C SER A 62 19.21 -14.95 -19.14
N ASP A 63 18.68 -14.03 -19.93
CA ASP A 63 19.00 -13.88 -21.35
C ASP A 63 19.23 -12.42 -21.79
N ALA A 64 19.86 -11.64 -20.90
CA ALA A 64 20.18 -10.22 -21.12
C ALA A 64 18.93 -9.37 -21.37
N ALA A 65 17.93 -9.49 -20.50
CA ALA A 65 16.67 -8.75 -20.50
C ALA A 65 15.80 -8.94 -21.77
N ARG A 66 15.86 -10.12 -22.40
CA ARG A 66 14.96 -10.46 -23.52
C ARG A 66 13.64 -11.03 -23.03
N ASN A 67 13.70 -11.86 -21.99
CA ASN A 67 12.52 -12.42 -21.32
C ASN A 67 12.67 -12.25 -19.81
N PHE A 68 11.55 -12.11 -19.10
CA PHE A 68 11.52 -12.02 -17.64
C PHE A 68 10.52 -13.01 -17.06
N ASP A 69 10.92 -13.63 -15.96
CA ASP A 69 10.09 -14.44 -15.08
C ASP A 69 9.99 -13.79 -13.70
N PRO A 70 8.90 -13.99 -12.95
CA PRO A 70 8.74 -13.43 -11.62
C PRO A 70 9.68 -14.11 -10.62
N LEU A 71 10.21 -13.33 -9.66
CA LEU A 71 11.03 -13.80 -8.55
C LEU A 71 10.37 -13.64 -7.20
N ALA A 72 9.51 -12.66 -7.07
CA ALA A 72 8.66 -12.46 -5.89
C ALA A 72 7.45 -11.62 -6.28
N TYR A 73 6.34 -11.92 -5.63
CA TYR A 73 5.08 -11.18 -5.76
C TYR A 73 4.79 -10.39 -4.49
N TRP A 74 4.11 -9.26 -4.62
CA TRP A 74 3.63 -8.50 -3.48
C TRP A 74 2.47 -9.20 -2.75
N THR A 75 1.74 -10.09 -3.44
CA THR A 75 0.70 -10.95 -2.85
C THR A 75 1.24 -12.36 -2.63
N LEU A 76 0.67 -13.10 -1.67
CA LEU A 76 1.01 -14.51 -1.42
C LEU A 76 0.40 -15.48 -2.45
N GLU A 77 -0.32 -14.98 -3.44
CA GLU A 77 -1.12 -15.80 -4.34
C GLU A 77 -0.28 -16.75 -5.21
N TYR A 78 0.94 -16.32 -5.59
CA TYR A 78 1.76 -17.03 -6.56
C TYR A 78 3.18 -17.36 -6.08
N GLY A 79 3.52 -17.13 -4.81
CA GLY A 79 4.86 -17.47 -4.34
C GLY A 79 5.34 -16.69 -3.12
N PRO A 80 6.66 -16.66 -2.85
CA PRO A 80 7.19 -15.90 -1.74
C PRO A 80 6.91 -14.41 -1.94
N SER A 81 6.34 -13.81 -0.91
CA SER A 81 6.00 -12.39 -0.94
C SER A 81 7.12 -11.55 -0.35
N VAL A 82 7.44 -10.48 -1.06
CA VAL A 82 8.07 -9.28 -0.52
C VAL A 82 7.07 -8.14 -0.67
N HIS A 83 7.17 -7.11 0.15
CA HIS A 83 6.30 -5.94 -0.01
C HIS A 83 6.44 -5.33 -1.41
N ALA A 84 5.38 -4.70 -1.90
CA ALA A 84 5.38 -4.01 -3.18
C ALA A 84 6.42 -2.88 -3.25
N ASP A 85 6.62 -2.39 -4.47
CA ASP A 85 7.27 -1.13 -4.80
C ASP A 85 8.77 -1.10 -4.46
N GLN A 86 9.53 -1.76 -5.33
CA GLN A 86 10.97 -1.98 -5.13
C GLN A 86 11.77 -0.73 -5.54
N HIS A 87 12.50 -0.13 -4.61
CA HIS A 87 13.27 1.10 -4.85
C HIS A 87 14.76 0.87 -5.06
N PHE A 88 15.32 -0.17 -4.45
CA PHE A 88 16.76 -0.39 -4.53
C PHE A 88 17.15 -1.85 -4.31
N PHE A 89 18.12 -2.32 -5.10
CA PHE A 89 18.82 -3.57 -4.88
C PHE A 89 20.29 -3.30 -4.50
N ALA A 90 20.79 -4.04 -3.54
CA ALA A 90 22.19 -4.04 -3.18
C ALA A 90 22.73 -5.47 -3.03
N ARG A 91 23.90 -5.75 -3.60
CA ARG A 91 24.62 -6.99 -3.35
C ARG A 91 25.76 -6.76 -2.37
N GLN A 92 25.80 -7.54 -1.31
CA GLN A 92 26.87 -7.51 -0.33
C GLN A 92 28.09 -8.29 -0.89
N PRO A 93 29.25 -7.64 -1.08
CA PRO A 93 30.34 -8.24 -1.84
C PRO A 93 30.99 -9.47 -1.19
N LEU A 94 30.97 -9.56 0.14
CA LEU A 94 31.65 -10.64 0.88
C LEU A 94 30.83 -11.92 0.96
N THR A 95 29.51 -11.78 1.13
CA THR A 95 28.60 -12.94 1.32
C THR A 95 27.82 -13.27 0.05
N GLY A 96 27.72 -12.33 -0.88
CA GLY A 96 26.88 -12.45 -2.07
C GLY A 96 25.38 -12.19 -1.81
N ASN A 97 24.97 -12.00 -0.56
CA ASN A 97 23.58 -11.73 -0.24
C ASN A 97 23.07 -10.49 -0.97
N ILE A 98 21.81 -10.57 -1.40
CA ILE A 98 21.12 -9.48 -2.07
C ILE A 98 20.10 -8.90 -1.09
N PHE A 99 20.13 -7.58 -0.97
CA PHE A 99 19.22 -6.80 -0.15
C PHE A 99 18.28 -6.03 -1.07
N VAL A 100 17.02 -5.92 -0.66
CA VAL A 100 15.97 -5.21 -1.38
C VAL A 100 15.30 -4.24 -0.43
N CYS A 101 15.20 -2.97 -0.84
CA CYS A 101 14.44 -1.94 -0.15
C CYS A 101 13.14 -1.68 -0.91
N ASN A 102 12.03 -1.67 -0.19
CA ASN A 102 10.68 -1.39 -0.70
C ASN A 102 9.85 -0.67 0.36
N ASP A 103 8.58 -0.37 0.07
CA ASP A 103 7.70 0.39 0.97
C ASP A 103 7.34 -0.36 2.27
N GLY A 104 7.56 -1.67 2.32
CA GLY A 104 7.45 -2.48 3.55
C GLY A 104 8.75 -2.58 4.36
N GLY A 105 9.88 -2.03 3.85
CA GLY A 105 11.15 -2.00 4.54
C GLY A 105 12.29 -2.72 3.82
N LEU A 106 13.02 -3.56 4.52
CA LEU A 106 14.23 -4.23 4.05
C LEU A 106 14.07 -5.74 4.03
N TYR A 107 14.41 -6.34 2.89
CA TYR A 107 14.40 -7.79 2.71
C TYR A 107 15.78 -8.27 2.26
N ARG A 108 16.08 -9.54 2.53
CA ARG A 108 17.32 -10.19 2.13
C ARG A 108 17.06 -11.57 1.56
N THR A 109 17.80 -11.93 0.52
CA THR A 109 17.96 -13.30 0.04
C THR A 109 19.44 -13.68 -0.11
N ALA A 110 19.75 -14.96 -0.01
CA ALA A 110 21.10 -15.47 -0.32
C ALA A 110 21.32 -15.57 -1.82
N ASP A 111 20.27 -15.81 -2.60
CA ASP A 111 20.32 -15.95 -4.04
C ASP A 111 18.98 -15.59 -4.69
N MET A 112 18.99 -14.98 -5.86
CA MET A 112 17.83 -14.73 -6.69
C MET A 112 17.80 -15.77 -7.82
N ILE A 113 17.16 -16.90 -7.57
CA ILE A 113 17.01 -17.97 -8.56
C ILE A 113 15.76 -17.70 -9.38
N ILE A 114 15.93 -17.53 -10.69
CA ILE A 114 14.83 -17.32 -11.63
C ILE A 114 13.99 -18.58 -11.70
N HIS A 115 12.70 -18.43 -11.54
CA HIS A 115 11.72 -19.49 -11.54
C HIS A 115 10.70 -19.21 -12.65
N SER A 116 10.45 -20.18 -13.52
CA SER A 116 9.54 -19.95 -14.63
C SER A 116 8.12 -19.74 -14.14
N TRP A 117 7.36 -18.89 -14.85
CA TRP A 117 5.94 -18.69 -14.56
C TRP A 117 5.14 -20.01 -14.64
N ASP A 118 5.48 -20.86 -15.59
CA ASP A 118 4.82 -22.17 -15.74
C ASP A 118 5.06 -23.06 -14.52
N ASP A 119 6.25 -23.01 -13.91
CA ASP A 119 6.53 -23.76 -12.69
C ASP A 119 5.71 -23.22 -11.51
N ALA A 120 5.59 -21.90 -11.40
CA ALA A 120 4.82 -21.24 -10.34
C ALA A 120 3.35 -21.65 -10.36
N ILE A 121 2.69 -21.59 -11.52
CA ILE A 121 1.26 -21.98 -11.65
C ILE A 121 1.03 -23.50 -11.51
N ASN A 122 2.05 -24.31 -11.73
CA ASN A 122 1.99 -25.77 -11.51
C ASN A 122 2.32 -26.18 -10.06
N GLY A 123 2.48 -25.21 -9.16
CA GLY A 123 2.71 -25.46 -7.73
C GLY A 123 4.11 -25.97 -7.39
N ILE A 124 5.09 -25.78 -8.26
CA ILE A 124 6.50 -26.09 -7.97
C ILE A 124 6.99 -25.04 -6.94
N PRO A 125 7.60 -25.45 -5.82
CA PRO A 125 8.03 -24.52 -4.79
C PRO A 125 9.03 -23.50 -5.30
N TRP A 126 8.85 -22.24 -4.91
CA TRP A 126 9.77 -21.16 -5.24
C TRP A 126 11.14 -21.41 -4.60
N PRO A 127 12.23 -21.36 -5.38
CA PRO A 127 13.57 -21.60 -4.87
C PRO A 127 14.14 -20.43 -4.07
N THR A 128 13.70 -19.20 -4.37
CA THR A 128 14.19 -17.99 -3.69
C THR A 128 13.48 -17.82 -2.35
N LEU A 129 14.25 -17.76 -1.28
CA LEU A 129 13.76 -17.53 0.08
C LEU A 129 14.10 -16.11 0.53
N TRP A 130 13.09 -15.37 0.95
CA TRP A 130 13.22 -14.01 1.44
C TRP A 130 13.16 -13.96 2.96
N THR A 131 14.04 -13.16 3.54
CA THR A 131 14.03 -12.84 4.99
C THR A 131 13.64 -11.37 5.14
N ASN A 132 12.54 -11.10 5.81
CA ASN A 132 12.19 -9.74 6.22
C ASN A 132 13.14 -9.31 7.36
N LEU A 133 13.79 -8.16 7.19
CA LEU A 133 14.71 -7.57 8.15
C LEU A 133 14.17 -6.27 8.75
N SER A 134 12.90 -5.94 8.51
CA SER A 134 12.28 -4.68 8.92
C SER A 134 11.93 -4.65 10.42
N ASP A 135 11.98 -5.80 11.10
CA ASP A 135 11.70 -5.88 12.54
C ASP A 135 12.63 -4.96 13.34
N GLY A 136 12.04 -4.11 14.17
CA GLY A 136 12.76 -3.08 14.92
C GLY A 136 13.15 -1.83 14.12
N MET A 137 12.81 -1.75 12.83
CA MET A 137 12.99 -0.55 12.02
C MET A 137 11.72 0.33 12.09
N ALA A 138 11.88 1.61 12.37
CA ALA A 138 10.78 2.57 12.38
C ALA A 138 10.59 3.14 10.95
N THR A 139 10.00 2.36 10.05
CA THR A 139 9.86 2.72 8.63
C THR A 139 8.45 3.18 8.25
N THR A 140 7.44 2.94 9.10
CA THR A 140 6.05 3.29 8.82
C THR A 140 5.79 4.79 8.98
N SER A 141 5.22 5.41 7.96
CA SER A 141 4.79 6.81 7.97
C SER A 141 3.27 6.89 8.05
N PHE A 142 2.74 7.52 9.09
CA PHE A 142 1.30 7.63 9.29
C PHE A 142 0.74 8.91 8.67
N TYR A 143 -0.38 8.79 7.94
CA TYR A 143 -1.18 9.92 7.47
C TYR A 143 -2.00 10.55 8.60
N ARG A 144 -2.65 9.69 9.39
CA ARG A 144 -3.53 10.10 10.49
C ARG A 144 -3.36 9.16 11.67
N ILE A 145 -3.65 9.68 12.86
CA ILE A 145 -3.60 8.93 14.11
C ILE A 145 -4.75 9.37 15.01
N SER A 146 -5.40 8.43 15.66
CA SER A 146 -6.38 8.66 16.72
C SER A 146 -6.01 7.88 17.97
N SER A 147 -6.30 8.44 19.14
CA SER A 147 -5.97 7.83 20.42
C SER A 147 -7.21 7.59 21.27
N SER A 148 -7.18 6.54 22.08
CA SER A 148 -8.19 6.28 23.09
C SER A 148 -8.28 7.43 24.11
N ARG A 149 -9.50 7.73 24.53
CA ARG A 149 -9.76 8.58 25.70
C ARG A 149 -9.96 7.77 26.98
N ASN A 150 -10.18 6.46 26.86
CA ASN A 150 -10.47 5.55 27.98
C ASN A 150 -9.23 4.84 28.49
N ALA A 151 -8.29 4.49 27.60
CA ALA A 151 -7.10 3.73 27.95
C ALA A 151 -5.83 4.41 27.45
N THR A 152 -4.90 4.66 28.36
CA THR A 152 -3.59 5.20 28.00
C THR A 152 -2.84 4.25 27.09
N GLY A 153 -2.33 4.78 25.98
CA GLY A 153 -1.49 4.05 25.04
C GLY A 153 -2.22 3.20 24.01
N ARG A 154 -3.54 3.31 23.85
CA ARG A 154 -4.24 2.72 22.71
C ARG A 154 -4.37 3.72 21.58
N LEU A 155 -4.03 3.29 20.37
CA LEU A 155 -3.95 4.12 19.17
C LEU A 155 -4.46 3.37 17.96
N ILE A 156 -5.04 4.10 17.01
CA ILE A 156 -5.24 3.62 15.64
C ILE A 156 -4.53 4.60 14.68
N ALA A 157 -3.88 4.08 13.66
CA ALA A 157 -3.12 4.89 12.73
C ALA A 157 -3.18 4.33 11.31
N GLY A 158 -3.43 5.18 10.35
CA GLY A 158 -3.44 4.86 8.92
C GLY A 158 -2.10 5.20 8.27
N ALA A 159 -1.54 4.26 7.52
CA ALA A 159 -0.26 4.40 6.84
C ALA A 159 -0.36 4.06 5.36
N GLN A 160 0.27 4.84 4.51
CA GLN A 160 0.42 4.48 3.11
C GLN A 160 1.13 3.12 3.00
N ASP A 161 0.67 2.28 2.08
CA ASP A 161 1.21 0.95 1.72
C ASP A 161 1.25 -0.06 2.88
N ASN A 162 0.97 0.38 4.12
CA ASN A 162 1.14 -0.42 5.34
C ASN A 162 -0.14 -0.52 6.18
N SER A 163 -1.30 -0.41 5.54
CA SER A 163 -2.61 -0.62 6.16
C SER A 163 -3.00 0.41 7.25
N THR A 164 -4.20 0.25 7.82
CA THR A 164 -4.55 0.86 9.10
C THR A 164 -4.16 -0.11 10.21
N SER A 165 -3.42 0.36 11.19
CA SER A 165 -2.92 -0.42 12.31
C SER A 165 -3.50 0.07 13.64
N TYR A 166 -3.79 -0.87 14.55
CA TYR A 166 -4.26 -0.63 15.91
C TYR A 166 -3.20 -1.08 16.91
N TYR A 167 -2.89 -0.23 17.87
CA TYR A 167 -2.03 -0.52 19.02
C TYR A 167 -2.87 -0.70 20.27
N ASP A 168 -2.84 -1.88 20.88
CA ASP A 168 -3.68 -2.25 22.03
C ASP A 168 -3.08 -1.84 23.38
N GLY A 169 -1.94 -1.17 23.38
CA GLY A 169 -1.14 -0.83 24.55
C GLY A 169 0.05 -1.77 24.77
N GLY A 170 0.19 -2.82 23.98
CA GLY A 170 1.26 -3.81 24.03
C GLY A 170 1.90 -4.08 22.67
N GLN A 171 1.08 -4.23 21.63
CA GLN A 171 1.55 -4.53 20.28
C GLN A 171 0.64 -3.93 19.20
N TRP A 172 1.18 -3.84 17.98
CA TRP A 172 0.48 -3.38 16.80
C TRP A 172 -0.17 -4.54 16.05
N TYR A 173 -1.37 -4.30 15.52
CA TYR A 173 -2.11 -5.20 14.66
C TYR A 173 -2.54 -4.46 13.40
N SER A 174 -2.37 -5.05 12.22
CA SER A 174 -3.01 -4.57 11.00
C SER A 174 -4.50 -4.93 11.04
N VAL A 175 -5.37 -3.93 10.90
CA VAL A 175 -6.83 -4.11 11.10
C VAL A 175 -7.65 -3.88 9.84
N PHE A 176 -7.24 -2.94 8.97
CA PHE A 176 -7.89 -2.69 7.69
C PHE A 176 -6.82 -2.64 6.60
N GLY A 177 -7.05 -3.37 5.50
CA GLY A 177 -6.09 -3.46 4.40
C GLY A 177 -6.06 -2.22 3.50
N GLY A 178 -5.18 -2.25 2.49
CA GLY A 178 -4.94 -1.14 1.57
C GLY A 178 -4.04 -0.06 2.18
N ASP A 179 -4.05 1.15 1.59
CA ASP A 179 -3.43 2.31 2.23
C ASP A 179 -4.33 2.78 3.37
N GLY A 180 -3.81 2.80 4.57
CA GLY A 180 -4.54 3.33 5.72
C GLY A 180 -4.56 4.86 5.68
N MET A 181 -5.76 5.43 5.69
CA MET A 181 -5.98 6.87 5.59
C MET A 181 -6.52 7.46 6.89
N ASP A 182 -7.66 8.13 6.85
CA ASP A 182 -8.26 8.71 8.05
C ASP A 182 -8.83 7.62 8.95
N ASN A 183 -8.88 7.88 10.25
CA ASN A 183 -9.28 6.88 11.23
C ASN A 183 -9.89 7.50 12.49
N TYR A 184 -10.60 6.67 13.24
CA TYR A 184 -11.25 7.03 14.49
C TYR A 184 -11.24 5.86 15.47
N LEU A 185 -10.87 6.15 16.70
CA LEU A 185 -11.00 5.26 17.84
C LEU A 185 -12.12 5.80 18.74
N ASP A 186 -13.14 4.99 18.97
CA ASP A 186 -14.31 5.44 19.74
C ASP A 186 -13.90 5.79 21.18
N PRO A 187 -14.18 7.01 21.65
CA PRO A 187 -13.80 7.41 23.00
C PRO A 187 -14.56 6.69 24.11
N ALA A 188 -15.66 5.97 23.81
CA ALA A 188 -16.44 5.21 24.76
C ALA A 188 -16.16 3.70 24.67
N ASP A 189 -15.65 3.22 23.54
CA ASP A 189 -15.38 1.80 23.30
C ASP A 189 -14.12 1.61 22.46
N ASP A 190 -13.02 1.26 23.12
CA ASP A 190 -11.71 1.03 22.48
C ASP A 190 -11.68 -0.17 21.50
N PHE A 191 -12.74 -0.98 21.44
CA PHE A 191 -12.87 -2.05 20.44
C PHE A 191 -13.60 -1.60 19.17
N ARG A 192 -14.22 -0.42 19.19
CA ARG A 192 -14.84 0.17 18.03
C ARG A 192 -13.86 1.05 17.29
N LEU A 193 -13.47 0.59 16.09
CA LEU A 193 -12.51 1.22 15.20
C LEU A 193 -13.20 1.61 13.90
N ILE A 194 -12.93 2.79 13.38
CA ILE A 194 -13.26 3.17 12.00
C ILE A 194 -11.97 3.56 11.31
N GLY A 195 -11.77 3.12 10.08
CA GLY A 195 -10.65 3.51 9.25
C GLY A 195 -11.04 3.55 7.78
N SER A 196 -10.31 4.32 7.00
CA SER A 196 -10.53 4.37 5.56
C SER A 196 -9.29 3.92 4.79
N SER A 197 -9.52 3.42 3.59
CA SER A 197 -8.54 3.35 2.53
C SER A 197 -8.71 4.55 1.59
N GLN A 198 -7.92 4.58 0.51
CA GLN A 198 -7.91 5.65 -0.48
C GLN A 198 -9.32 6.02 -0.94
N PHE A 199 -9.53 7.30 -1.21
CA PHE A 199 -10.76 7.85 -1.80
C PHE A 199 -12.02 7.63 -0.95
N GLY A 200 -11.87 7.45 0.37
CA GLY A 200 -12.98 7.38 1.32
C GLY A 200 -13.73 6.05 1.32
N ASN A 201 -13.04 4.94 1.12
CA ASN A 201 -13.61 3.62 1.40
C ASN A 201 -13.46 3.34 2.90
N PHE A 202 -14.54 3.51 3.66
CA PHE A 202 -14.55 3.36 5.11
C PHE A 202 -14.93 1.95 5.56
N TYR A 203 -14.29 1.51 6.63
CA TYR A 203 -14.51 0.22 7.29
C TYR A 203 -14.67 0.44 8.79
N GLU A 204 -15.53 -0.35 9.40
CA GLU A 204 -15.76 -0.38 10.84
C GLU A 204 -15.46 -1.77 11.40
N SER A 205 -14.82 -1.81 12.56
CA SER A 205 -14.72 -2.98 13.42
C SER A 205 -15.35 -2.69 14.77
N LEU A 206 -16.05 -3.66 15.34
CA LEU A 206 -16.64 -3.62 16.67
C LEU A 206 -15.98 -4.58 17.66
N ASP A 207 -14.87 -5.19 17.24
CA ASP A 207 -14.17 -6.24 17.98
C ASP A 207 -12.64 -6.03 18.05
N GLY A 208 -12.20 -4.79 17.91
CA GLY A 208 -10.78 -4.43 17.98
C GLY A 208 -9.97 -4.81 16.73
N GLY A 209 -10.64 -4.95 15.59
CA GLY A 209 -10.00 -5.23 14.30
C GLY A 209 -9.98 -6.70 13.89
N PHE A 210 -10.59 -7.61 14.65
CA PHE A 210 -10.69 -9.02 14.25
C PHE A 210 -11.65 -9.23 13.08
N SER A 211 -12.68 -8.41 12.97
CA SER A 211 -13.56 -8.34 11.80
C SER A 211 -13.74 -6.91 11.32
N ALA A 212 -14.04 -6.72 10.04
CA ALA A 212 -14.25 -5.43 9.42
C ALA A 212 -15.47 -5.46 8.49
N ASN A 213 -16.32 -4.43 8.58
CA ASN A 213 -17.46 -4.24 7.70
C ASN A 213 -17.29 -2.95 6.91
N PHE A 214 -17.63 -2.99 5.62
CA PHE A 214 -17.68 -1.79 4.81
C PHE A 214 -18.82 -0.86 5.29
N VAL A 215 -18.53 0.44 5.41
CA VAL A 215 -19.48 1.48 5.80
C VAL A 215 -19.70 2.42 4.62
N ASN A 216 -20.91 2.50 4.11
CA ASN A 216 -21.23 3.43 3.03
C ASN A 216 -21.45 4.86 3.60
N THR A 217 -20.38 5.63 3.69
CA THR A 217 -20.38 7.04 4.11
C THR A 217 -20.69 8.00 2.95
N ASN A 218 -20.88 7.48 1.75
CA ASN A 218 -20.99 8.22 0.48
C ASN A 218 -22.28 7.85 -0.26
N PRO A 219 -23.46 8.32 0.21
CA PRO A 219 -24.75 7.93 -0.37
C PRO A 219 -24.95 8.40 -1.82
N ASN A 220 -24.22 9.43 -2.24
CA ASN A 220 -24.31 9.99 -3.59
C ASN A 220 -23.26 9.41 -4.56
N ASN A 221 -22.36 8.54 -4.09
CA ASN A 221 -21.26 7.99 -4.86
C ASN A 221 -20.38 9.07 -5.53
N GLU A 222 -20.00 10.06 -4.73
CA GLU A 222 -19.11 11.15 -5.14
C GLU A 222 -17.63 10.70 -5.08
N ASP A 223 -16.76 11.40 -5.81
CA ASP A 223 -15.33 11.17 -5.66
C ASP A 223 -14.83 11.74 -4.33
N GLY A 224 -13.92 11.05 -3.67
CA GLY A 224 -13.25 11.47 -2.44
C GLY A 224 -11.79 11.82 -2.68
N GLU A 225 -11.25 12.69 -1.84
CA GLU A 225 -9.82 12.97 -1.81
C GLU A 225 -9.01 11.70 -1.48
N TRP A 226 -7.72 11.69 -1.85
CA TRP A 226 -6.82 10.58 -1.49
C TRP A 226 -6.94 10.21 -0.01
N THR A 227 -6.86 11.19 0.88
CA THR A 227 -7.21 11.05 2.30
C THR A 227 -8.54 11.77 2.55
N THR A 228 -9.64 11.10 2.28
CA THR A 228 -11.00 11.64 2.50
C THR A 228 -11.21 11.93 3.98
N PRO A 229 -11.54 13.19 4.37
CA PRO A 229 -11.64 13.55 5.78
C PRO A 229 -12.85 12.93 6.48
N PHE A 230 -12.62 12.46 7.70
CA PHE A 230 -13.61 11.96 8.64
C PHE A 230 -13.46 12.71 9.97
N VAL A 231 -14.54 13.24 10.51
CA VAL A 231 -14.52 13.97 11.79
C VAL A 231 -15.68 13.51 12.68
N ALA A 232 -15.34 13.16 13.92
CA ALA A 232 -16.34 12.93 14.97
C ALA A 232 -16.69 14.24 15.67
N ASP A 233 -17.95 14.42 15.99
CA ASP A 233 -18.43 15.48 16.88
C ASP A 233 -18.27 14.98 18.33
N TYR A 234 -17.26 15.47 19.03
CA TYR A 234 -16.97 15.02 20.39
C TYR A 234 -17.93 15.56 21.44
N ASP A 235 -18.68 16.62 21.12
CA ASP A 235 -19.70 17.18 22.00
C ASP A 235 -21.05 16.50 21.83
N ASN A 236 -21.27 15.89 20.66
CA ASN A 236 -22.45 15.09 20.34
C ASN A 236 -22.02 13.65 19.94
N PRO A 237 -21.78 12.76 20.90
CA PRO A 237 -21.35 11.39 20.63
C PRO A 237 -22.29 10.67 19.65
N GLY A 238 -21.70 10.02 18.65
CA GLY A 238 -22.44 9.33 17.59
C GLY A 238 -22.75 10.18 16.37
N VAL A 239 -22.39 11.46 16.38
CA VAL A 239 -22.45 12.33 15.21
C VAL A 239 -21.10 12.34 14.50
N PHE A 240 -21.12 12.03 13.20
CA PHE A 240 -19.94 11.98 12.35
C PHE A 240 -20.14 12.77 11.05
N TYR A 241 -19.03 13.22 10.47
CA TYR A 241 -19.00 13.91 9.19
C TYR A 241 -17.92 13.33 8.29
N THR A 242 -18.22 13.25 6.97
CA THR A 242 -17.24 12.92 5.93
C THR A 242 -17.31 13.96 4.81
N GLY A 243 -16.20 14.19 4.13
CA GLY A 243 -16.10 15.15 3.01
C GLY A 243 -15.73 14.44 1.71
N TYR A 244 -16.68 14.44 0.75
CA TYR A 244 -16.44 14.10 -0.64
C TYR A 244 -16.50 15.37 -1.48
N TYR A 245 -17.28 15.45 -2.56
CA TYR A 245 -17.67 16.78 -3.12
C TYR A 245 -18.59 17.52 -2.16
N ASN A 246 -19.39 16.80 -1.41
CA ASN A 246 -20.28 17.33 -0.38
C ASN A 246 -19.94 16.81 0.99
N VAL A 247 -20.39 17.52 2.01
CA VAL A 247 -20.32 17.03 3.39
C VAL A 247 -21.49 16.09 3.63
N ASN A 248 -21.19 14.88 4.07
CA ASN A 248 -22.17 13.92 4.56
C ASN A 248 -22.12 13.87 6.08
N ARG A 249 -23.26 13.70 6.71
CA ARG A 249 -23.43 13.60 8.16
C ARG A 249 -24.19 12.34 8.55
N SER A 250 -23.74 11.72 9.63
CA SER A 250 -24.47 10.70 10.36
C SER A 250 -24.83 11.21 11.74
N ASP A 251 -26.07 10.94 12.20
CA ASP A 251 -26.58 11.26 13.53
C ASP A 251 -26.84 9.99 14.35
N ASP A 252 -26.45 8.83 13.86
CA ASP A 252 -26.78 7.52 14.41
C ASP A 252 -25.60 6.54 14.47
N ASN A 253 -24.46 7.05 14.94
CA ASN A 253 -23.23 6.26 15.06
C ASN A 253 -22.67 5.72 13.72
N GLY A 254 -22.92 6.40 12.61
CA GLY A 254 -22.38 5.98 11.30
C GLY A 254 -23.23 4.95 10.54
N PHE A 255 -24.42 4.57 11.06
CA PHE A 255 -25.29 3.62 10.36
C PHE A 255 -25.95 4.21 9.13
N ASN A 256 -26.40 5.46 9.21
CA ASN A 256 -26.99 6.16 8.07
C ASN A 256 -26.29 7.50 7.83
N TRP A 257 -26.08 7.84 6.56
CA TRP A 257 -25.41 9.04 6.13
C TRP A 257 -26.27 9.86 5.19
N ASN A 258 -26.30 11.17 5.42
CA ASN A 258 -27.07 12.11 4.62
C ASN A 258 -26.20 13.28 4.16
N PRO A 259 -26.26 13.69 2.89
CA PRO A 259 -25.61 14.92 2.43
C PRO A 259 -26.27 16.13 3.09
N ILE A 260 -25.44 17.00 3.67
CA ILE A 260 -25.88 18.22 4.35
C ILE A 260 -25.43 19.50 3.63
N SER A 261 -24.69 19.35 2.54
CA SER A 261 -24.27 20.47 1.70
C SER A 261 -24.57 20.21 0.24
N SER A 262 -24.44 21.24 -0.58
CA SER A 262 -24.51 21.18 -2.03
C SER A 262 -23.43 22.12 -2.59
N PHE A 263 -22.24 21.58 -2.77
CA PHE A 263 -21.10 22.30 -3.35
C PHE A 263 -20.81 21.82 -4.78
N PRO A 264 -20.21 22.64 -5.60
CA PRO A 264 -20.00 24.09 -5.45
C PRO A 264 -21.28 24.88 -5.75
N PRO A 265 -21.35 26.20 -5.39
CA PRO A 265 -22.36 27.09 -5.93
C PRO A 265 -22.27 27.10 -7.45
N ASN A 266 -23.40 27.30 -8.13
CA ASN A 266 -23.50 27.25 -9.58
C ASN A 266 -22.34 27.95 -10.31
N GLY A 267 -21.70 27.21 -11.23
CA GLY A 267 -20.65 27.73 -12.12
C GLY A 267 -19.22 27.57 -11.64
N VAL A 268 -18.98 26.89 -10.51
CA VAL A 268 -17.65 26.52 -10.03
C VAL A 268 -17.43 25.02 -10.30
N ALA A 269 -16.22 24.62 -10.65
CA ALA A 269 -15.88 23.20 -10.81
C ALA A 269 -15.97 22.47 -9.46
N GLN A 270 -16.50 21.25 -9.45
CA GLN A 270 -16.46 20.39 -8.28
C GLN A 270 -15.02 20.01 -7.95
N THR A 271 -14.69 20.04 -6.67
CA THR A 271 -13.42 19.57 -6.12
C THR A 271 -13.72 18.82 -4.83
N GLU A 272 -12.91 17.83 -4.55
CA GLU A 272 -12.99 17.02 -3.34
C GLU A 272 -12.66 17.87 -2.09
N ILE A 273 -13.35 17.60 -1.01
CA ILE A 273 -13.09 18.24 0.28
C ILE A 273 -11.87 17.58 0.90
N CYS A 274 -10.82 18.36 1.16
CA CYS A 274 -9.56 17.85 1.72
C CYS A 274 -9.43 18.03 3.25
N ALA A 275 -10.32 18.79 3.89
CA ALA A 275 -10.31 18.99 5.33
C ALA A 275 -11.69 19.36 5.87
N LEU A 276 -12.02 18.84 7.05
CA LEU A 276 -13.21 19.14 7.83
C LEU A 276 -12.82 19.44 9.28
N ALA A 277 -13.59 20.28 9.93
CA ALA A 277 -13.51 20.47 11.37
C ALA A 277 -14.90 20.78 11.94
N VAL A 278 -15.16 20.28 13.13
CA VAL A 278 -16.38 20.57 13.90
C VAL A 278 -16.01 21.58 14.97
N ALA A 279 -16.76 22.69 15.04
CA ALA A 279 -16.60 23.65 16.13
C ALA A 279 -17.14 23.08 17.43
N PRO A 280 -16.46 23.27 18.56
CA PRO A 280 -17.04 22.94 19.87
C PRO A 280 -18.36 23.69 20.07
N ASN A 281 -19.30 23.04 20.72
CA ASN A 281 -20.51 23.73 21.18
C ASN A 281 -20.14 24.68 22.33
N ASP A 282 -20.60 25.96 22.25
CA ASP A 282 -20.46 26.96 23.31
C ASP A 282 -21.46 26.70 24.46
#